data_b57e88453190060224f084289ffd3bba
#
_entry.id   b57e88453190060224f084289ffd3bba
#
_cell.length_a   1.000
_cell.length_b   1.000
_cell.length_c   1.000
_cell.angle_alpha   90.00
_cell.angle_beta   90.00
_cell.angle_gamma   90.00
#
_symmetry.space_group_name_H-M   'P 1'
#
loop_
_entity.id
_entity.type
_entity.pdbx_description
1 polymer ?
#
loop_
_entity_poly.entity_id
_entity_poly.type
_entity_poly.pdbx_seq_one_letter_code
_entity_poly.pdbx_strand_id
1 'polypeptide(L)'
;MEKAQLRRPFFVCNPKAYLYGEESLKLAKKCEELAVKYDFDVIFTAQHVDLAMIAKECPHLIVTAQHMESLKPGRGMGHILPEALKAAGVKATCLNHAENPMTINELAKTIERANELGILTVVCSNEEADTRAIAELHPDCMVCELTSLIGTGTTADESYMKATNEIVKSVSPQTKTLQAAGISTGDDVYKAIKSGADATGGTSGIVAAPDPYAKLEEMFEALDRARKDFCQ
;
A
#
# COMPACT_ATOMS: atom_id res chain seq x y z
N MET A 1 16.67 0.13 13.57
CA MET A 1 17.06 0.68 12.23
C MET A 1 16.01 1.70 11.82
N GLU A 2 16.43 2.75 11.15
CA GLU A 2 15.51 3.80 10.72
C GLU A 2 14.60 3.26 9.60
N LYS A 3 13.28 3.45 9.73
CA LYS A 3 12.31 3.12 8.69
C LYS A 3 12.38 4.14 7.56
N ALA A 4 12.04 3.73 6.34
CA ALA A 4 11.77 4.67 5.26
C ALA A 4 10.62 5.61 5.69
N GLN A 5 10.67 6.86 5.24
CA GLN A 5 9.57 7.81 5.46
C GLN A 5 8.71 7.87 4.21
N LEU A 6 7.38 7.92 4.40
CA LEU A 6 6.43 8.08 3.31
C LEU A 6 6.09 9.57 3.15
N ARG A 7 6.47 10.17 2.03
CA ARG A 7 6.17 11.56 1.67
C ARG A 7 4.76 11.64 1.08
N ARG A 8 3.96 12.59 1.54
CA ARG A 8 2.63 12.86 1.02
C ARG A 8 2.69 13.74 -0.25
N PRO A 9 1.87 13.48 -1.30
CA PRO A 9 1.13 12.25 -1.50
C PRO A 9 2.02 11.16 -2.06
N PHE A 10 1.64 9.87 -1.84
CA PHE A 10 2.32 8.72 -2.44
C PHE A 10 1.34 7.81 -3.16
N PHE A 11 1.87 6.92 -4.00
CA PHE A 11 1.07 6.01 -4.82
C PHE A 11 1.25 4.55 -4.41
N VAL A 12 0.21 3.74 -4.59
CA VAL A 12 0.28 2.29 -4.37
C VAL A 12 -0.14 1.54 -5.63
N CYS A 13 0.77 0.75 -6.19
CA CYS A 13 0.48 -0.20 -7.25
C CYS A 13 0.51 -1.61 -6.66
N ASN A 14 -0.65 -2.27 -6.64
CA ASN A 14 -0.79 -3.60 -6.06
C ASN A 14 -1.28 -4.61 -7.12
N PRO A 15 -0.39 -5.31 -7.82
CA PRO A 15 -0.79 -6.34 -8.79
C PRO A 15 -1.37 -7.60 -8.13
N LYS A 16 -1.42 -7.71 -6.81
CA LYS A 16 -1.93 -8.88 -6.08
C LYS A 16 -1.34 -10.20 -6.62
N ALA A 17 -2.20 -11.16 -6.97
CA ALA A 17 -1.86 -12.43 -7.60
C ALA A 17 -2.18 -12.46 -9.11
N TYR A 18 -2.49 -11.29 -9.71
CA TYR A 18 -2.73 -11.20 -11.15
C TYR A 18 -1.43 -11.29 -11.96
N LEU A 19 -0.33 -10.71 -11.44
CA LEU A 19 0.96 -10.69 -12.11
C LEU A 19 2.04 -11.34 -11.25
N TYR A 20 2.98 -12.01 -11.92
CA TYR A 20 4.14 -12.65 -11.33
C TYR A 20 5.32 -12.67 -12.31
N GLY A 21 6.52 -12.91 -11.82
CA GLY A 21 7.74 -13.02 -12.63
C GLY A 21 7.98 -11.79 -13.49
N GLU A 22 8.31 -12.01 -14.76
CA GLU A 22 8.66 -10.95 -15.72
C GLU A 22 7.55 -9.92 -15.94
N GLU A 23 6.27 -10.32 -15.91
CA GLU A 23 5.16 -9.38 -16.10
C GLU A 23 5.02 -8.44 -14.88
N SER A 24 5.22 -8.96 -13.68
CA SER A 24 5.28 -8.14 -12.46
C SER A 24 6.47 -7.18 -12.50
N LEU A 25 7.65 -7.65 -12.95
CA LEU A 25 8.84 -6.82 -13.10
C LEU A 25 8.65 -5.70 -14.13
N LYS A 26 8.00 -5.98 -15.26
CA LYS A 26 7.71 -4.94 -16.29
C LYS A 26 6.84 -3.82 -15.70
N LEU A 27 5.77 -4.18 -14.97
CA LEU A 27 4.92 -3.20 -14.32
C LEU A 27 5.68 -2.41 -13.23
N ALA A 28 6.53 -3.08 -12.45
CA ALA A 28 7.39 -2.45 -11.45
C ALA A 28 8.35 -1.44 -12.09
N LYS A 29 8.99 -1.78 -13.22
CA LYS A 29 9.87 -0.85 -13.96
C LYS A 29 9.13 0.38 -14.47
N LYS A 30 7.87 0.24 -14.89
CA LYS A 30 7.05 1.42 -15.24
C LYS A 30 6.74 2.28 -14.01
N CYS A 31 6.42 1.67 -12.88
CA CYS A 31 6.24 2.40 -11.63
C CYS A 31 7.53 3.10 -11.18
N GLU A 32 8.70 2.45 -11.32
CA GLU A 32 10.03 3.04 -11.05
C GLU A 32 10.28 4.29 -11.91
N GLU A 33 10.04 4.20 -13.23
CA GLU A 33 10.16 5.32 -14.15
C GLU A 33 9.31 6.51 -13.71
N LEU A 34 8.04 6.26 -13.36
CA LEU A 34 7.09 7.29 -12.95
C LEU A 34 7.43 7.85 -11.56
N ALA A 35 7.90 7.01 -10.63
CA ALA A 35 8.36 7.43 -9.31
C ALA A 35 9.50 8.46 -9.43
N VAL A 36 10.47 8.19 -10.31
CA VAL A 36 11.59 9.10 -10.58
C VAL A 36 11.13 10.35 -11.33
N LYS A 37 10.30 10.19 -12.38
CA LYS A 37 9.81 11.31 -13.21
C LYS A 37 9.05 12.35 -12.39
N TYR A 38 8.19 11.91 -11.46
CA TYR A 38 7.31 12.80 -10.70
C TYR A 38 7.81 13.07 -9.27
N ASP A 39 8.90 12.42 -8.84
CA ASP A 39 9.41 12.46 -7.47
C ASP A 39 8.34 12.09 -6.44
N PHE A 40 7.76 10.90 -6.60
CA PHE A 40 6.83 10.30 -5.66
C PHE A 40 7.41 9.05 -5.00
N ASP A 41 7.06 8.83 -3.75
CA ASP A 41 7.20 7.51 -3.14
C ASP A 41 6.14 6.59 -3.72
N VAL A 42 6.55 5.39 -4.11
CA VAL A 42 5.65 4.39 -4.70
C VAL A 42 5.80 3.06 -3.97
N ILE A 43 4.74 2.64 -3.31
CA ILE A 43 4.60 1.30 -2.76
C ILE A 43 4.23 0.37 -3.92
N PHE A 44 5.05 -0.65 -4.15
CA PHE A 44 4.77 -1.70 -5.13
C PHE A 44 4.72 -3.04 -4.42
N THR A 45 3.56 -3.69 -4.41
CA THR A 45 3.43 -5.03 -3.83
C THR A 45 3.77 -6.10 -4.86
N ALA A 46 4.29 -7.23 -4.42
CA ALA A 46 4.58 -8.36 -5.31
C ALA A 46 4.41 -9.70 -4.60
N GLN A 47 4.29 -10.76 -5.40
CA GLN A 47 4.39 -12.13 -4.89
C GLN A 47 5.74 -12.33 -4.20
N HIS A 48 5.78 -13.08 -3.11
CA HIS A 48 6.98 -13.23 -2.28
C HIS A 48 8.20 -13.72 -3.05
N VAL A 49 8.00 -14.57 -4.05
CA VAL A 49 9.06 -15.10 -4.91
C VAL A 49 9.70 -14.05 -5.82
N ASP A 50 9.03 -12.94 -6.10
CA ASP A 50 9.48 -11.89 -7.00
C ASP A 50 10.14 -10.70 -6.28
N LEU A 51 9.98 -10.60 -4.96
CA LEU A 51 10.39 -9.43 -4.17
C LEU A 51 11.87 -9.08 -4.32
N ALA A 52 12.76 -10.08 -4.24
CA ALA A 52 14.19 -9.83 -4.33
C ALA A 52 14.61 -9.33 -5.73
N MET A 53 14.01 -9.88 -6.79
CA MET A 53 14.23 -9.44 -8.16
C MET A 53 13.78 -7.99 -8.35
N ILE A 54 12.56 -7.66 -7.92
CA ILE A 54 12.01 -6.32 -8.05
C ILE A 54 12.79 -5.31 -7.22
N ALA A 55 13.17 -5.65 -5.98
CA ALA A 55 13.94 -4.76 -5.12
C ALA A 55 15.33 -4.42 -5.70
N LYS A 56 15.94 -5.37 -6.42
CA LYS A 56 17.22 -5.16 -7.11
C LYS A 56 17.08 -4.26 -8.34
N GLU A 57 16.04 -4.47 -9.13
CA GLU A 57 15.86 -3.80 -10.43
C GLU A 57 15.15 -2.43 -10.31
N CYS A 58 14.44 -2.19 -9.20
CA CYS A 58 13.63 -0.99 -8.98
C CYS A 58 13.96 -0.36 -7.61
N PRO A 59 15.14 0.25 -7.43
CA PRO A 59 15.66 0.70 -6.13
C PRO A 59 14.88 1.89 -5.52
N HIS A 60 14.20 2.71 -6.32
CA HIS A 60 13.40 3.83 -5.83
C HIS A 60 12.03 3.38 -5.30
N LEU A 61 11.54 2.20 -5.71
CA LEU A 61 10.28 1.69 -5.17
C LEU A 61 10.40 1.28 -3.70
N ILE A 62 9.31 1.43 -3.00
CA ILE A 62 9.09 0.82 -1.69
C ILE A 62 8.51 -0.58 -1.95
N VAL A 63 9.41 -1.53 -2.24
CA VAL A 63 9.02 -2.91 -2.52
C VAL A 63 8.40 -3.52 -1.28
N THR A 64 7.19 -4.04 -1.43
CA THR A 64 6.28 -4.37 -0.34
C THR A 64 5.84 -5.82 -0.43
N ALA A 65 6.03 -6.58 0.63
CA ALA A 65 5.49 -7.93 0.76
C ALA A 65 3.97 -7.88 0.94
N GLN A 66 3.25 -8.83 0.36
CA GLN A 66 1.78 -8.92 0.50
C GLN A 66 1.34 -9.48 1.85
N HIS A 67 2.26 -10.03 2.64
CA HIS A 67 2.07 -10.55 3.98
C HIS A 67 3.41 -10.85 4.65
N MET A 68 3.41 -10.91 5.97
CA MET A 68 4.45 -11.55 6.79
C MET A 68 3.86 -12.01 8.12
N GLU A 69 4.57 -12.90 8.82
CA GLU A 69 4.19 -13.34 10.16
C GLU A 69 5.11 -12.76 11.24
N SER A 70 4.71 -12.93 12.51
CA SER A 70 5.43 -12.39 13.68
C SER A 70 6.62 -13.22 14.14
N LEU A 71 6.93 -14.34 13.47
CA LEU A 71 7.97 -15.30 13.92
C LEU A 71 9.39 -14.71 13.88
N LYS A 72 10.27 -15.37 14.63
CA LYS A 72 11.74 -15.14 14.62
C LYS A 72 12.45 -16.31 13.94
N PRO A 73 13.72 -16.13 13.51
CA PRO A 73 14.50 -17.21 12.93
C PRO A 73 14.48 -18.47 13.80
N GLY A 74 14.18 -19.61 13.19
CA GLY A 74 14.03 -20.90 13.88
C GLY A 74 13.00 -21.80 13.24
N ARG A 75 12.10 -22.35 14.05
CA ARG A 75 10.99 -23.18 13.56
C ARG A 75 9.96 -22.33 12.84
N GLY A 76 9.48 -22.75 11.68
CA GLY A 76 8.51 -21.97 10.89
C GLY A 76 8.46 -22.42 9.43
N MET A 77 8.53 -23.73 9.18
CA MET A 77 8.42 -24.25 7.81
C MET A 77 7.11 -23.80 7.18
N GLY A 78 7.20 -23.16 5.99
CA GLY A 78 6.04 -22.65 5.25
C GLY A 78 5.57 -21.26 5.68
N HIS A 79 6.15 -20.67 6.74
CA HIS A 79 5.85 -19.32 7.18
C HIS A 79 6.76 -18.27 6.52
N ILE A 80 6.30 -17.03 6.48
CA ILE A 80 7.02 -15.90 5.88
C ILE A 80 7.82 -15.18 6.97
N LEU A 81 9.13 -15.40 6.96
CA LEU A 81 10.06 -14.85 7.94
C LEU A 81 10.38 -13.38 7.63
N PRO A 82 10.16 -12.43 8.56
CA PRO A 82 10.45 -11.01 8.35
C PRO A 82 11.92 -10.71 8.00
N GLU A 83 12.89 -11.39 8.62
CA GLU A 83 14.31 -11.25 8.32
C GLU A 83 14.64 -11.64 6.87
N ALA A 84 13.97 -12.66 6.33
CA ALA A 84 14.15 -13.07 4.93
C ALA A 84 13.60 -12.00 3.97
N LEU A 85 12.46 -11.39 4.28
CA LEU A 85 11.92 -10.27 3.52
C LEU A 85 12.89 -9.08 3.51
N LYS A 86 13.43 -8.72 4.67
CA LYS A 86 14.41 -7.66 4.77
C LYS A 86 15.69 -7.95 3.98
N ALA A 87 16.19 -9.17 4.05
CA ALA A 87 17.36 -9.60 3.27
C ALA A 87 17.09 -9.57 1.76
N ALA A 88 15.83 -9.78 1.34
CA ALA A 88 15.39 -9.63 -0.04
C ALA A 88 15.21 -8.16 -0.50
N GLY A 89 15.46 -7.16 0.37
CA GLY A 89 15.34 -5.75 0.05
C GLY A 89 13.93 -5.17 0.23
N VAL A 90 13.04 -5.91 0.89
CA VAL A 90 11.67 -5.45 1.19
C VAL A 90 11.72 -4.30 2.19
N LYS A 91 10.99 -3.23 1.90
CA LYS A 91 10.91 -2.01 2.72
C LYS A 91 9.59 -1.90 3.50
N ALA A 92 8.53 -2.59 3.04
CA ALA A 92 7.21 -2.56 3.68
C ALA A 92 6.49 -3.93 3.59
N THR A 93 5.43 -4.09 4.35
CA THR A 93 4.54 -5.26 4.28
C THR A 93 3.07 -4.84 4.38
N CYS A 94 2.22 -5.45 3.55
CA CYS A 94 0.77 -5.37 3.71
C CYS A 94 0.32 -6.38 4.77
N LEU A 95 -0.64 -5.97 5.61
CA LEU A 95 -1.19 -6.81 6.68
C LEU A 95 -2.70 -6.67 6.73
N ASN A 96 -3.37 -7.73 7.18
CA ASN A 96 -4.82 -7.75 7.42
C ASN A 96 -5.68 -7.38 6.20
N HIS A 97 -5.22 -7.70 4.99
CA HIS A 97 -6.05 -7.51 3.80
C HIS A 97 -7.29 -8.42 3.84
N ALA A 98 -8.42 -7.99 3.26
CA ALA A 98 -9.66 -8.76 3.24
C ALA A 98 -9.51 -10.18 2.65
N GLU A 99 -8.57 -10.38 1.73
CA GLU A 99 -8.24 -11.69 1.13
C GLU A 99 -7.31 -12.54 2.02
N ASN A 100 -6.70 -11.96 3.05
CA ASN A 100 -5.82 -12.63 4.02
C ASN A 100 -5.93 -11.96 5.40
N PRO A 101 -7.09 -12.10 6.08
CA PRO A 101 -7.34 -11.44 7.34
C PRO A 101 -6.51 -12.03 8.48
N MET A 102 -6.17 -11.18 9.45
CA MET A 102 -5.39 -11.55 10.62
C MET A 102 -6.23 -11.41 11.90
N THR A 103 -5.92 -12.20 12.92
CA THR A 103 -6.42 -11.91 14.26
C THR A 103 -5.75 -10.63 14.80
N ILE A 104 -6.42 -9.88 15.65
CA ILE A 104 -5.85 -8.67 16.26
C ILE A 104 -4.56 -8.96 17.03
N ASN A 105 -4.47 -10.14 17.67
CA ASN A 105 -3.27 -10.57 18.39
C ASN A 105 -2.07 -10.79 17.45
N GLU A 106 -2.27 -11.47 16.31
CA GLU A 106 -1.19 -11.66 15.33
C GLU A 106 -0.83 -10.35 14.63
N LEU A 107 -1.83 -9.50 14.33
CA LEU A 107 -1.58 -8.19 13.73
C LEU A 107 -0.69 -7.33 14.64
N ALA A 108 -1.02 -7.23 15.93
CA ALA A 108 -0.23 -6.47 16.89
C ALA A 108 1.22 -6.97 16.98
N LYS A 109 1.41 -8.30 17.12
CA LYS A 109 2.76 -8.90 17.15
C LYS A 109 3.52 -8.68 15.84
N THR A 110 2.84 -8.75 14.70
CA THR A 110 3.47 -8.56 13.39
C THR A 110 3.90 -7.12 13.18
N ILE A 111 3.09 -6.14 13.63
CA ILE A 111 3.47 -4.71 13.62
C ILE A 111 4.71 -4.49 14.51
N GLU A 112 4.74 -5.08 15.73
CA GLU A 112 5.91 -4.99 16.61
C GLU A 112 7.17 -5.58 15.94
N ARG A 113 7.05 -6.76 15.30
CA ARG A 113 8.17 -7.38 14.56
C ARG A 113 8.62 -6.52 13.37
N ALA A 114 7.72 -5.92 12.63
CA ALA A 114 8.06 -5.00 11.55
C ALA A 114 8.85 -3.80 12.09
N ASN A 115 8.42 -3.23 13.23
CA ASN A 115 9.09 -2.12 13.90
C ASN A 115 10.53 -2.49 14.30
N GLU A 116 10.75 -3.67 14.91
CA GLU A 116 12.09 -4.15 15.28
C GLU A 116 13.04 -4.21 14.08
N LEU A 117 12.54 -4.53 12.91
CA LEU A 117 13.32 -4.71 11.68
C LEU A 117 13.39 -3.45 10.80
N GLY A 118 12.63 -2.40 11.12
CA GLY A 118 12.54 -1.21 10.30
C GLY A 118 11.78 -1.45 8.99
N ILE A 119 10.82 -2.38 8.97
CA ILE A 119 9.89 -2.62 7.87
C ILE A 119 8.65 -1.77 8.11
N LEU A 120 8.19 -1.03 7.09
CA LEU A 120 6.94 -0.27 7.14
C LEU A 120 5.74 -1.21 7.15
N THR A 121 4.71 -0.84 7.89
CA THR A 121 3.44 -1.58 7.96
C THR A 121 2.34 -0.85 7.21
N VAL A 122 1.68 -1.53 6.26
CA VAL A 122 0.53 -1.06 5.50
C VAL A 122 -0.64 -1.95 5.87
N VAL A 123 -1.52 -1.48 6.75
CA VAL A 123 -2.55 -2.30 7.39
C VAL A 123 -3.93 -1.96 6.84
N CYS A 124 -4.67 -2.97 6.39
CA CYS A 124 -6.00 -2.78 5.83
C CYS A 124 -7.08 -2.77 6.91
N SER A 125 -8.06 -1.89 6.73
CA SER A 125 -9.30 -1.80 7.50
C SER A 125 -10.50 -1.68 6.54
N ASN A 126 -11.68 -2.07 7.01
CA ASN A 126 -12.91 -2.10 6.20
C ASN A 126 -13.87 -0.97 6.60
N GLU A 127 -14.41 -1.01 7.80
CA GLU A 127 -15.39 -0.05 8.30
C GLU A 127 -14.79 0.91 9.34
N GLU A 128 -15.53 1.93 9.73
CA GLU A 128 -15.07 2.92 10.72
C GLU A 128 -14.69 2.30 12.06
N ALA A 129 -15.41 1.26 12.50
CA ALA A 129 -15.19 0.61 13.79
C ALA A 129 -13.85 -0.14 13.84
N ASP A 130 -13.53 -0.95 12.82
CA ASP A 130 -12.26 -1.66 12.75
C ASP A 130 -11.12 -0.71 12.36
N THR A 131 -11.38 0.32 11.57
CA THR A 131 -10.41 1.40 11.30
C THR A 131 -9.93 2.03 12.61
N ARG A 132 -10.85 2.38 13.52
CA ARG A 132 -10.50 2.93 14.83
C ARG A 132 -9.68 1.93 15.66
N ALA A 133 -10.12 0.67 15.73
CA ALA A 133 -9.45 -0.36 16.51
C ALA A 133 -8.03 -0.65 16.01
N ILE A 134 -7.82 -0.67 14.69
CA ILE A 134 -6.52 -0.90 14.07
C ILE A 134 -5.60 0.32 14.22
N ALA A 135 -6.14 1.54 14.16
CA ALA A 135 -5.37 2.76 14.37
C ALA A 135 -4.68 2.81 15.75
N GLU A 136 -5.27 2.19 16.79
CA GLU A 136 -4.66 2.06 18.14
C GLU A 136 -3.37 1.19 18.13
N LEU A 137 -3.11 0.42 17.09
CA LEU A 137 -1.87 -0.32 16.92
C LEU A 137 -0.74 0.53 16.27
N HIS A 138 -1.04 1.77 15.91
CA HIS A 138 -0.10 2.74 15.33
C HIS A 138 0.70 2.19 14.13
N PRO A 139 0.04 1.64 13.08
CA PRO A 139 0.73 1.25 11.86
C PRO A 139 1.32 2.47 11.13
N ASP A 140 2.28 2.26 10.24
CA ASP A 140 2.85 3.38 9.46
C ASP A 140 1.86 3.93 8.43
N CYS A 141 1.04 3.05 7.83
CA CYS A 141 -0.02 3.41 6.88
C CYS A 141 -1.25 2.54 7.09
N MET A 142 -2.43 3.11 6.95
CA MET A 142 -3.70 2.39 6.92
C MET A 142 -4.37 2.50 5.57
N VAL A 143 -4.75 1.36 5.01
CA VAL A 143 -5.62 1.25 3.82
C VAL A 143 -7.05 1.20 4.31
N CYS A 144 -7.82 2.27 4.10
CA CYS A 144 -9.23 2.33 4.40
C CYS A 144 -10.01 1.89 3.15
N GLU A 145 -10.52 0.67 3.14
CA GLU A 145 -11.07 0.06 1.94
C GLU A 145 -12.31 -0.80 2.27
N LEU A 146 -13.49 -0.34 1.85
CA LEU A 146 -14.71 -1.13 1.99
C LEU A 146 -14.60 -2.44 1.20
N THR A 147 -14.60 -3.57 1.90
CA THR A 147 -14.46 -4.91 1.30
C THR A 147 -15.48 -5.16 0.20
N SER A 148 -16.71 -4.64 0.34
CA SER A 148 -17.77 -4.77 -0.65
C SER A 148 -17.50 -4.04 -1.98
N LEU A 149 -16.55 -3.11 -2.01
CA LEU A 149 -16.18 -2.34 -3.21
C LEU A 149 -14.92 -2.87 -3.89
N ILE A 150 -14.21 -3.83 -3.27
CA ILE A 150 -12.99 -4.40 -3.86
C ILE A 150 -13.31 -5.07 -5.20
N GLY A 151 -12.62 -4.66 -6.26
CA GLY A 151 -12.77 -5.22 -7.61
C GLY A 151 -14.03 -4.80 -8.37
N THR A 152 -14.88 -3.93 -7.80
CA THR A 152 -16.11 -3.47 -8.48
C THR A 152 -15.90 -2.32 -9.45
N GLY A 153 -14.77 -1.61 -9.37
CA GLY A 153 -14.53 -0.36 -10.11
C GLY A 153 -15.33 0.83 -9.57
N THR A 154 -16.01 0.66 -8.43
CA THR A 154 -16.76 1.74 -7.77
C THR A 154 -15.97 2.22 -6.55
N THR A 155 -15.64 3.50 -6.50
CA THR A 155 -14.96 4.11 -5.36
C THR A 155 -15.92 4.28 -4.18
N ALA A 156 -15.37 4.25 -2.96
CA ALA A 156 -16.11 4.66 -1.77
C ALA A 156 -16.57 6.13 -1.92
N ASP A 157 -17.66 6.47 -1.27
CA ASP A 157 -18.13 7.86 -1.27
C ASP A 157 -17.20 8.79 -0.47
N GLU A 158 -17.31 10.09 -0.73
CA GLU A 158 -16.44 11.10 -0.11
C GLU A 158 -16.65 11.17 1.41
N SER A 159 -17.82 10.83 1.91
CA SER A 159 -18.14 10.84 3.35
C SER A 159 -17.37 9.74 4.07
N TYR A 160 -17.32 8.52 3.53
CA TYR A 160 -16.53 7.42 4.06
C TYR A 160 -15.03 7.76 4.06
N MET A 161 -14.52 8.29 2.94
CA MET A 161 -13.09 8.66 2.83
C MET A 161 -12.71 9.70 3.90
N LYS A 162 -13.52 10.72 4.09
CA LYS A 162 -13.28 11.76 5.11
C LYS A 162 -13.38 11.19 6.53
N ALA A 163 -14.43 10.43 6.83
CA ALA A 163 -14.63 9.85 8.15
C ALA A 163 -13.48 8.94 8.56
N THR A 164 -13.03 8.04 7.67
CA THR A 164 -11.91 7.14 7.96
C THR A 164 -10.58 7.87 8.07
N ASN A 165 -10.31 8.88 7.24
CA ASN A 165 -9.14 9.75 7.38
C ASN A 165 -9.13 10.46 8.73
N GLU A 166 -10.26 11.04 9.17
CA GLU A 166 -10.39 11.72 10.47
C GLU A 166 -10.23 10.75 11.64
N ILE A 167 -10.80 9.55 11.56
CA ILE A 167 -10.63 8.50 12.57
C ILE A 167 -9.16 8.17 12.75
N VAL A 168 -8.46 7.86 11.68
CA VAL A 168 -7.03 7.50 11.74
C VAL A 168 -6.23 8.64 12.35
N LYS A 169 -6.41 9.87 11.86
CA LYS A 169 -5.66 11.04 12.34
C LYS A 169 -5.97 11.40 13.79
N SER A 170 -7.19 11.16 14.26
CA SER A 170 -7.58 11.41 15.66
C SER A 170 -6.95 10.42 16.64
N VAL A 171 -6.74 9.16 16.23
CA VAL A 171 -6.17 8.09 17.05
C VAL A 171 -4.65 8.03 16.91
N SER A 172 -4.16 8.07 15.69
CA SER A 172 -2.73 7.96 15.37
C SER A 172 -2.33 9.03 14.33
N PRO A 173 -2.00 10.26 14.77
CA PRO A 173 -1.67 11.37 13.86
C PRO A 173 -0.50 11.09 12.91
N GLN A 174 0.41 10.19 13.29
CA GLN A 174 1.57 9.81 12.50
C GLN A 174 1.24 8.83 11.37
N THR A 175 0.19 8.02 11.56
CA THR A 175 -0.24 7.02 10.57
C THR A 175 -0.72 7.71 9.29
N LYS A 176 -0.19 7.27 8.15
CA LYS A 176 -0.65 7.73 6.83
C LYS A 176 -1.96 7.05 6.46
N THR A 177 -2.83 7.76 5.75
CA THR A 177 -4.10 7.20 5.26
C THR A 177 -4.06 6.98 3.76
N LEU A 178 -4.54 5.84 3.32
CA LEU A 178 -4.62 5.43 1.94
C LEU A 178 -6.06 5.02 1.60
N GLN A 179 -6.63 5.63 0.57
CA GLN A 179 -7.95 5.30 0.04
C GLN A 179 -7.76 4.52 -1.27
N ALA A 180 -8.22 3.26 -1.33
CA ALA A 180 -7.86 2.35 -2.42
C ALA A 180 -9.05 1.66 -3.11
N ALA A 181 -10.22 1.54 -2.48
CA ALA A 181 -11.36 0.82 -3.05
C ALA A 181 -11.83 1.44 -4.37
N GLY A 182 -11.86 0.63 -5.43
CA GLY A 182 -12.45 0.98 -6.71
C GLY A 182 -11.71 2.03 -7.54
N ILE A 183 -10.53 2.47 -7.13
CA ILE A 183 -9.71 3.44 -7.88
C ILE A 183 -9.35 2.87 -9.25
N SER A 184 -9.83 3.53 -10.32
CA SER A 184 -9.68 3.06 -11.70
C SER A 184 -9.34 4.15 -12.71
N THR A 185 -9.44 5.41 -12.32
CA THR A 185 -9.19 6.57 -13.18
C THR A 185 -8.31 7.63 -12.49
N GLY A 186 -7.74 8.55 -13.27
CA GLY A 186 -7.04 9.71 -12.72
C GLY A 186 -7.96 10.61 -11.88
N ASP A 187 -9.24 10.69 -12.21
CA ASP A 187 -10.21 11.48 -11.42
C ASP A 187 -10.45 10.84 -10.05
N ASP A 188 -10.44 9.51 -9.94
CA ASP A 188 -10.53 8.81 -8.65
C ASP A 188 -9.30 9.11 -7.78
N VAL A 189 -8.10 9.08 -8.38
CA VAL A 189 -6.85 9.46 -7.71
C VAL A 189 -6.93 10.90 -7.18
N TYR A 190 -7.36 11.83 -7.99
CA TYR A 190 -7.51 13.24 -7.62
C TYR A 190 -8.51 13.42 -6.45
N LYS A 191 -9.67 12.76 -6.53
CA LYS A 191 -10.71 12.79 -5.48
C LYS A 191 -10.23 12.22 -4.15
N ALA A 192 -9.49 11.10 -4.19
CA ALA A 192 -8.94 10.48 -2.97
C ALA A 192 -8.01 11.45 -2.22
N ILE A 193 -7.08 12.10 -2.92
CA ILE A 193 -6.17 13.08 -2.29
C ILE A 193 -6.92 14.33 -1.82
N LYS A 194 -7.90 14.82 -2.62
CA LYS A 194 -8.78 15.93 -2.23
C LYS A 194 -9.56 15.64 -0.96
N SER A 195 -9.94 14.38 -0.69
CA SER A 195 -10.64 13.98 0.54
C SER A 195 -9.77 14.05 1.80
N GLY A 196 -8.47 14.33 1.67
CA GLY A 196 -7.51 14.42 2.75
C GLY A 196 -6.64 13.18 2.94
N ALA A 197 -6.76 12.17 2.08
CA ALA A 197 -5.88 11.00 2.12
C ALA A 197 -4.41 11.40 1.87
N ASP A 198 -3.48 10.67 2.51
CA ASP A 198 -2.04 10.83 2.25
C ASP A 198 -1.61 10.05 1.00
N ALA A 199 -2.41 9.06 0.58
CA ALA A 199 -2.11 8.21 -0.56
C ALA A 199 -3.35 7.64 -1.23
N THR A 200 -3.15 7.16 -2.44
CA THR A 200 -4.13 6.37 -3.18
C THR A 200 -3.42 5.43 -4.16
N GLY A 201 -4.16 4.55 -4.78
CA GLY A 201 -3.65 3.60 -5.76
C GLY A 201 -4.63 2.50 -6.02
N GLY A 202 -4.21 1.44 -6.71
CA GLY A 202 -5.17 0.41 -7.07
C GLY A 202 -4.54 -0.89 -7.56
N THR A 203 -5.43 -1.83 -7.84
CA THR A 203 -5.14 -3.15 -8.42
C THR A 203 -5.82 -3.29 -9.77
N SER A 204 -7.12 -3.64 -9.77
CA SER A 204 -7.87 -3.98 -10.99
C SER A 204 -7.97 -2.82 -11.97
N GLY A 205 -8.11 -1.60 -11.49
CA GLY A 205 -8.10 -0.40 -12.33
C GLY A 205 -6.83 -0.22 -13.16
N ILE A 206 -5.72 -0.81 -12.72
CA ILE A 206 -4.42 -0.82 -13.41
C ILE A 206 -4.27 -2.09 -14.22
N VAL A 207 -4.26 -3.26 -13.57
CA VAL A 207 -3.88 -4.53 -14.21
C VAL A 207 -4.91 -5.05 -15.22
N ALA A 208 -6.18 -4.65 -15.10
CA ALA A 208 -7.23 -5.00 -16.04
C ALA A 208 -7.48 -3.92 -17.13
N ALA A 209 -6.72 -2.82 -17.11
CA ALA A 209 -6.80 -1.81 -18.15
C ALA A 209 -6.28 -2.37 -19.50
N PRO A 210 -6.84 -1.95 -20.64
CA PRO A 210 -6.34 -2.34 -21.96
C PRO A 210 -4.85 -2.02 -22.15
N ASP A 211 -4.39 -0.93 -21.56
CA ASP A 211 -2.99 -0.54 -21.46
C ASP A 211 -2.68 -0.11 -20.01
N PRO A 212 -2.12 -1.03 -19.19
CA PRO A 212 -1.75 -0.73 -17.81
C PRO A 212 -0.71 0.39 -17.66
N TYR A 213 0.17 0.55 -18.63
CA TYR A 213 1.24 1.56 -18.59
C TYR A 213 0.66 2.96 -18.83
N ALA A 214 -0.19 3.12 -19.84
CA ALA A 214 -0.91 4.39 -20.09
C ALA A 214 -1.83 4.74 -18.90
N LYS A 215 -2.44 3.72 -18.28
CA LYS A 215 -3.27 3.91 -17.09
C LYS A 215 -2.46 4.43 -15.90
N LEU A 216 -1.27 3.89 -15.66
CA LEU A 216 -0.35 4.41 -14.64
C LEU A 216 0.03 5.87 -14.92
N GLU A 217 0.35 6.22 -16.17
CA GLU A 217 0.66 7.62 -16.53
C GLU A 217 -0.50 8.56 -16.21
N GLU A 218 -1.72 8.22 -16.62
CA GLU A 218 -2.94 8.99 -16.29
C GLU A 218 -3.08 9.22 -14.78
N MET A 219 -2.90 8.14 -13.99
CA MET A 219 -3.04 8.20 -12.53
C MET A 219 -1.94 9.06 -11.88
N PHE A 220 -0.69 8.94 -12.34
CA PHE A 220 0.41 9.76 -11.82
C PHE A 220 0.29 11.24 -12.19
N GLU A 221 -0.19 11.57 -13.39
CA GLU A 221 -0.51 12.94 -13.77
C GLU A 221 -1.59 13.54 -12.87
N ALA A 222 -2.63 12.75 -12.55
CA ALA A 222 -3.68 13.19 -11.64
C ALA A 222 -3.16 13.35 -10.20
N LEU A 223 -2.27 12.46 -9.74
CA LEU A 223 -1.62 12.58 -8.44
C LEU A 223 -0.76 13.85 -8.34
N ASP A 224 0.00 14.17 -9.39
CA ASP A 224 0.82 15.39 -9.42
C ASP A 224 -0.03 16.67 -9.41
N ARG A 225 -1.16 16.66 -10.13
CA ARG A 225 -2.15 17.74 -10.07
C ARG A 225 -2.70 17.90 -8.65
N ALA A 226 -3.12 16.78 -8.02
CA ALA A 226 -3.65 16.80 -6.66
C ALA A 226 -2.59 17.24 -5.63
N ARG A 227 -1.30 16.87 -5.81
CA ARG A 227 -0.19 17.35 -4.98
C ARG A 227 -0.09 18.87 -5.01
N LYS A 228 -0.14 19.46 -6.19
CA LYS A 228 -0.06 20.92 -6.38
C LYS A 228 -1.23 21.65 -5.74
N ASP A 229 -2.42 21.04 -5.78
CA ASP A 229 -3.65 21.67 -5.29
C ASP A 229 -3.85 21.53 -3.77
N PHE A 230 -3.40 20.42 -3.16
CA PHE A 230 -3.79 20.04 -1.77
C PHE A 230 -2.64 19.70 -0.82
N CYS A 231 -1.39 19.59 -1.29
CA CYS A 231 -0.27 19.10 -0.48
C CYS A 231 0.89 20.11 -0.39
N GLN A 232 0.56 21.40 -0.36
CA GLN A 232 1.56 22.48 -0.16
C GLN A 232 2.00 22.57 1.30
#